data_57b425ae6a989005fd4c86ca525b6629
#
_entry.id   57b425ae6a989005fd4c86ca525b6629
#
_cell.length_a   1.000
_cell.length_b   1.000
_cell.length_c   1.000
_cell.angle_alpha   90.00
_cell.angle_beta   90.00
_cell.angle_gamma   90.00
#
_symmetry.space_group_name_H-M   'P 1'
#
loop_
_entity.id
_entity.type
_entity.pdbx_description
1 polymer ?
#
loop_
_entity_poly.entity_id
_entity_poly.type
_entity_poly.pdbx_seq_one_letter_code
_entity_poly.pdbx_strand_id
1 'polypeptide(L)'
;MKIIVPMAGRGSRLRPHTLTIPKPLIPIAGKPIVQRLVEDIVKVCGKEVDEIAFIIGDFGKEVEESLVKIAEGLGAKGSIYYQDKPLGTAHAILCAQESLEGNCVVAFADTLFRADFTLDNTKDGIIWVSQIDDPSAFGVVKLNKENLITDFVEKPETFVSDLAIIGIYYFKDGNNLKNELQYLLDNNIKDKGEYQLTNALENMKNKGIQFSPGEVVEWLDCGNKDATVHTNERVLDHNGNIISTTALLENSEIIEPCFIGENAIIKNSTV
;
A
#
# COMPACT_ATOMS: atom_id res chain seq x y z
N MET A 1 -11.19 4.68 13.01
CA MET A 1 -10.94 3.89 11.78
C MET A 1 -9.61 3.16 11.89
N LYS A 2 -9.46 1.97 11.28
CA LYS A 2 -8.21 1.20 11.33
C LYS A 2 -7.56 1.12 9.95
N ILE A 3 -6.23 1.09 9.91
CA ILE A 3 -5.44 0.86 8.68
C ILE A 3 -4.74 -0.48 8.82
N ILE A 4 -4.89 -1.36 7.84
CA ILE A 4 -4.33 -2.70 7.77
C ILE A 4 -3.28 -2.72 6.67
N VAL A 5 -2.03 -3.01 7.01
CA VAL A 5 -0.90 -2.90 6.08
C VAL A 5 -0.22 -4.26 5.90
N PRO A 6 -0.64 -5.06 4.90
CA PRO A 6 0.06 -6.29 4.55
C PRO A 6 1.43 -5.97 3.93
N MET A 7 2.51 -6.45 4.56
CA MET A 7 3.88 -6.13 4.15
C MET A 7 4.89 -7.26 4.41
N ALA A 8 4.42 -8.48 4.62
CA ALA A 8 5.27 -9.64 4.92
C ALA A 8 6.09 -10.18 3.72
N GLY A 9 5.85 -9.65 2.51
CA GLY A 9 6.49 -10.10 1.28
C GLY A 9 8.00 -9.91 1.29
N ARG A 10 8.74 -10.88 0.72
CA ARG A 10 10.23 -10.87 0.67
C ARG A 10 10.83 -9.81 -0.24
N GLY A 11 10.05 -9.13 -1.07
CA GLY A 11 10.51 -8.08 -1.98
C GLY A 11 11.59 -8.54 -2.98
N SER A 12 11.53 -9.78 -3.45
CA SER A 12 12.58 -10.38 -4.30
C SER A 12 12.86 -9.62 -5.60
N ARG A 13 11.85 -8.92 -6.14
CA ARG A 13 11.97 -8.09 -7.36
C ARG A 13 12.83 -6.82 -7.17
N LEU A 14 13.11 -6.43 -5.91
CA LEU A 14 13.98 -5.31 -5.56
C LEU A 14 15.39 -5.73 -5.11
N ARG A 15 15.76 -6.99 -5.26
CA ARG A 15 17.13 -7.41 -4.97
C ARG A 15 18.14 -6.67 -5.88
N PRO A 16 19.33 -6.27 -5.37
CA PRO A 16 19.92 -6.66 -4.07
C PRO A 16 19.45 -5.83 -2.86
N HIS A 17 18.72 -4.72 -3.02
CA HIS A 17 18.34 -3.81 -1.93
C HIS A 17 17.59 -4.53 -0.80
N THR A 18 16.71 -5.47 -1.15
CA THR A 18 15.92 -6.25 -0.17
C THR A 18 16.65 -7.47 0.41
N LEU A 19 17.96 -7.55 0.27
CA LEU A 19 18.78 -8.53 1.01
C LEU A 19 19.01 -8.11 2.47
N THR A 20 19.01 -6.81 2.74
CA THR A 20 19.32 -6.23 4.06
C THR A 20 18.18 -5.41 4.64
N ILE A 21 17.32 -4.84 3.79
CA ILE A 21 16.20 -3.98 4.20
C ILE A 21 14.91 -4.54 3.65
N PRO A 22 13.88 -4.79 4.48
CA PRO A 22 12.55 -5.18 3.98
C PRO A 22 12.02 -4.13 2.99
N LYS A 23 11.37 -4.59 1.91
CA LYS A 23 10.86 -3.73 0.84
C LYS A 23 10.09 -2.49 1.33
N PRO A 24 9.16 -2.59 2.29
CA PRO A 24 8.39 -1.43 2.75
C PRO A 24 9.22 -0.36 3.46
N LEU A 25 10.45 -0.70 3.87
CA LEU A 25 11.38 0.21 4.53
C LEU A 25 12.38 0.84 3.57
N ILE A 26 12.36 0.50 2.29
CA ILE A 26 13.20 1.18 1.28
C ILE A 26 12.82 2.66 1.25
N PRO A 27 13.79 3.58 1.34
CA PRO A 27 13.50 5.00 1.35
C PRO A 27 13.17 5.51 -0.06
N ILE A 28 12.10 6.30 -0.13
CA ILE A 28 11.74 7.14 -1.28
C ILE A 28 11.93 8.59 -0.85
N ALA A 29 12.83 9.32 -1.48
CA ALA A 29 13.22 10.68 -1.08
C ALA A 29 13.43 10.79 0.44
N GLY A 30 14.23 9.87 0.99
CA GLY A 30 14.64 9.84 2.40
C GLY A 30 13.65 9.28 3.41
N LYS A 31 12.43 8.89 3.01
CA LYS A 31 11.39 8.38 3.92
C LYS A 31 10.94 6.99 3.48
N PRO A 32 10.78 6.01 4.40
CA PRO A 32 10.31 4.65 4.07
C PRO A 32 8.99 4.64 3.28
N ILE A 33 8.86 3.72 2.33
CA ILE A 33 7.62 3.55 1.53
C ILE A 33 6.41 3.44 2.45
N VAL A 34 6.44 2.55 3.45
CA VAL A 34 5.34 2.33 4.38
C VAL A 34 4.97 3.58 5.17
N GLN A 35 5.95 4.40 5.57
CA GLN A 35 5.69 5.63 6.29
C GLN A 35 4.96 6.64 5.39
N ARG A 36 5.40 6.83 4.15
CA ARG A 36 4.70 7.69 3.17
C ARG A 36 3.28 7.21 2.95
N LEU A 37 3.10 5.91 2.72
CA LEU A 37 1.79 5.30 2.50
C LEU A 37 0.82 5.62 3.63
N VAL A 38 1.19 5.32 4.88
CA VAL A 38 0.27 5.52 6.01
C VAL A 38 0.01 7.00 6.29
N GLU A 39 1.01 7.88 6.10
CA GLU A 39 0.83 9.33 6.20
C GLU A 39 -0.19 9.84 5.17
N ASP A 40 -0.13 9.38 3.93
CA ASP A 40 -1.04 9.80 2.86
C ASP A 40 -2.44 9.22 3.07
N ILE A 41 -2.57 7.96 3.54
CA ILE A 41 -3.86 7.39 3.91
C ILE A 41 -4.51 8.15 5.06
N VAL A 42 -3.77 8.48 6.13
CA VAL A 42 -4.30 9.27 7.26
C VAL A 42 -4.84 10.61 6.78
N LYS A 43 -4.15 11.29 5.84
CA LYS A 43 -4.64 12.56 5.26
C LYS A 43 -5.97 12.40 4.53
N VAL A 44 -6.10 11.38 3.68
CA VAL A 44 -7.34 11.17 2.89
C VAL A 44 -8.49 10.61 3.71
N CYS A 45 -8.21 9.95 4.84
CA CYS A 45 -9.24 9.44 5.73
C CYS A 45 -10.13 10.55 6.32
N GLY A 46 -9.59 11.76 6.53
CA GLY A 46 -10.34 12.91 7.06
C GLY A 46 -10.96 12.67 8.44
N LYS A 47 -10.59 11.60 9.11
CA LYS A 47 -11.04 11.15 10.44
C LYS A 47 -9.87 10.60 11.23
N GLU A 48 -10.05 10.54 12.55
CA GLU A 48 -9.10 9.90 13.46
C GLU A 48 -8.90 8.43 13.08
N VAL A 49 -7.64 8.03 13.02
CA VAL A 49 -7.20 6.65 12.83
C VAL A 49 -6.82 6.09 14.19
N ASP A 50 -7.55 5.07 14.65
CA ASP A 50 -7.37 4.51 15.99
C ASP A 50 -6.17 3.55 16.04
N GLU A 51 -5.94 2.82 14.93
CA GLU A 51 -4.94 1.77 14.87
C GLU A 51 -4.37 1.62 13.45
N ILE A 52 -3.05 1.39 13.38
CA ILE A 52 -2.36 0.94 12.18
C ILE A 52 -1.78 -0.44 12.48
N ALA A 53 -2.32 -1.47 11.82
CA ALA A 53 -1.94 -2.87 11.97
C ALA A 53 -0.99 -3.28 10.84
N PHE A 54 0.26 -3.54 11.18
CA PHE A 54 1.28 -3.98 10.21
C PHE A 54 1.39 -5.49 10.23
N ILE A 55 1.20 -6.15 9.08
CA ILE A 55 1.39 -7.60 8.93
C ILE A 55 2.75 -7.82 8.28
N ILE A 56 3.70 -8.32 9.07
CA ILE A 56 5.09 -8.47 8.69
C ILE A 56 5.51 -9.94 8.62
N GLY A 57 6.68 -10.18 8.02
CA GLY A 57 7.46 -11.40 8.23
C GLY A 57 8.39 -11.25 9.44
N ASP A 58 9.34 -12.15 9.57
CA ASP A 58 10.41 -12.01 10.57
C ASP A 58 11.40 -10.92 10.11
N PHE A 59 11.14 -9.69 10.51
CA PHE A 59 11.97 -8.51 10.17
C PHE A 59 12.84 -8.02 11.34
N GLY A 60 12.68 -8.64 12.53
CA GLY A 60 13.41 -8.27 13.74
C GLY A 60 12.80 -7.09 14.50
N LYS A 61 13.16 -7.00 15.78
CA LYS A 61 12.55 -6.04 16.74
C LYS A 61 12.76 -4.56 16.36
N GLU A 62 13.89 -4.20 15.79
CA GLU A 62 14.16 -2.81 15.39
C GLU A 62 13.15 -2.32 14.35
N VAL A 63 12.74 -3.20 13.42
CA VAL A 63 11.71 -2.90 12.43
C VAL A 63 10.35 -2.76 13.08
N GLU A 64 10.00 -3.67 13.98
CA GLU A 64 8.74 -3.62 14.72
C GLU A 64 8.59 -2.32 15.52
N GLU A 65 9.63 -1.95 16.28
CA GLU A 65 9.66 -0.70 17.04
C GLU A 65 9.57 0.55 16.13
N SER A 66 10.22 0.50 14.96
CA SER A 66 10.15 1.59 13.98
C SER A 66 8.72 1.75 13.43
N LEU A 67 8.05 0.64 13.10
CA LEU A 67 6.67 0.67 12.59
C LEU A 67 5.69 1.19 13.65
N VAL A 68 5.83 0.75 14.90
CA VAL A 68 5.02 1.26 16.02
C VAL A 68 5.22 2.75 16.20
N LYS A 69 6.47 3.25 16.18
CA LYS A 69 6.77 4.69 16.27
C LYS A 69 6.16 5.50 15.11
N ILE A 70 6.13 4.95 13.90
CA ILE A 70 5.46 5.60 12.76
C ILE A 70 3.96 5.79 13.06
N ALA A 71 3.28 4.74 13.56
CA ALA A 71 1.86 4.82 13.91
C ALA A 71 1.61 5.82 15.06
N GLU A 72 2.39 5.76 16.11
CA GLU A 72 2.31 6.68 17.26
C GLU A 72 2.54 8.14 16.85
N GLY A 73 3.48 8.38 15.93
CA GLY A 73 3.74 9.70 15.34
C GLY A 73 2.55 10.27 14.56
N LEU A 74 1.62 9.41 14.12
CA LEU A 74 0.37 9.77 13.46
C LEU A 74 -0.84 9.81 14.42
N GLY A 75 -0.62 9.62 15.72
CA GLY A 75 -1.65 9.60 16.75
C GLY A 75 -2.44 8.29 16.83
N ALA A 76 -1.97 7.23 16.19
CA ALA A 76 -2.62 5.92 16.15
C ALA A 76 -1.85 4.88 16.97
N LYS A 77 -2.55 3.85 17.44
CA LYS A 77 -1.90 2.66 18.03
C LYS A 77 -1.21 1.86 16.92
N GLY A 78 0.08 1.53 17.08
CA GLY A 78 0.79 0.56 16.23
C GLY A 78 0.58 -0.86 16.72
N SER A 79 0.14 -1.78 15.86
CA SER A 79 0.00 -3.21 16.15
C SER A 79 0.78 -4.04 15.14
N ILE A 80 1.48 -5.06 15.62
CA ILE A 80 2.29 -5.96 14.78
C ILE A 80 1.63 -7.33 14.73
N TYR A 81 1.47 -7.85 13.51
CA TYR A 81 0.99 -9.20 13.23
C TYR A 81 1.98 -9.91 12.30
N TYR A 82 1.99 -11.24 12.34
CA TYR A 82 2.96 -12.02 11.58
C TYR A 82 2.27 -12.89 10.54
N GLN A 83 2.80 -12.89 9.33
CA GLN A 83 2.47 -13.86 8.31
C GLN A 83 3.67 -14.81 8.13
N ASP A 84 3.66 -15.93 8.84
CA ASP A 84 4.76 -16.92 8.79
C ASP A 84 4.79 -17.71 7.49
N LYS A 85 3.63 -17.90 6.85
CA LYS A 85 3.49 -18.64 5.59
C LYS A 85 2.93 -17.74 4.49
N PRO A 86 3.58 -17.64 3.33
CA PRO A 86 3.13 -16.80 2.22
C PRO A 86 1.99 -17.50 1.45
N LEU A 87 0.79 -17.55 2.05
CA LEU A 87 -0.37 -18.24 1.48
C LEU A 87 -1.26 -17.35 0.62
N GLY A 88 -0.86 -16.11 0.36
CA GLY A 88 -1.57 -15.15 -0.46
C GLY A 88 -2.06 -13.92 0.30
N THR A 89 -2.66 -12.98 -0.44
CA THR A 89 -3.07 -11.65 0.05
C THR A 89 -4.23 -11.72 1.05
N ALA A 90 -5.21 -12.59 0.83
CA ALA A 90 -6.31 -12.80 1.76
C ALA A 90 -5.82 -13.36 3.10
N HIS A 91 -4.89 -14.33 3.08
CA HIS A 91 -4.28 -14.87 4.29
C HIS A 91 -3.47 -13.81 5.03
N ALA A 92 -2.71 -12.96 4.31
CA ALA A 92 -1.96 -11.87 4.93
C ALA A 92 -2.88 -10.97 5.76
N ILE A 93 -3.97 -10.47 5.15
CA ILE A 93 -4.93 -9.60 5.83
C ILE A 93 -5.57 -10.30 7.03
N LEU A 94 -5.93 -11.57 6.91
CA LEU A 94 -6.55 -12.34 7.99
C LEU A 94 -5.61 -12.56 9.19
N CYS A 95 -4.29 -12.50 9.01
CA CYS A 95 -3.35 -12.54 10.14
C CYS A 95 -3.61 -11.40 11.15
N ALA A 96 -4.18 -10.28 10.70
CA ALA A 96 -4.60 -9.16 11.56
C ALA A 96 -6.10 -9.21 11.90
N GLN A 97 -6.70 -10.38 12.02
CA GLN A 97 -8.16 -10.57 12.25
C GLN A 97 -8.71 -9.81 13.47
N GLU A 98 -7.90 -9.56 14.49
CA GLU A 98 -8.29 -8.81 15.69
C GLU A 98 -8.46 -7.31 15.39
N SER A 99 -7.81 -6.81 14.35
CA SER A 99 -7.94 -5.41 13.88
C SER A 99 -8.99 -5.25 12.79
N LEU A 100 -9.58 -6.35 12.26
CA LEU A 100 -10.63 -6.31 11.23
C LEU A 100 -12.02 -6.13 11.86
N GLU A 101 -12.30 -4.92 12.32
CA GLU A 101 -13.61 -4.53 12.86
C GLU A 101 -13.94 -3.07 12.51
N GLY A 102 -15.22 -2.76 12.36
CA GLY A 102 -15.68 -1.43 11.97
C GLY A 102 -15.12 -1.00 10.61
N ASN A 103 -14.95 0.31 10.43
CA ASN A 103 -14.40 0.85 9.18
C ASN A 103 -12.89 0.58 9.12
N CYS A 104 -12.42 0.02 8.02
CA CYS A 104 -11.00 -0.21 7.82
C CYS A 104 -10.53 0.12 6.40
N VAL A 105 -9.27 0.52 6.29
CA VAL A 105 -8.54 0.64 5.03
C VAL A 105 -7.49 -0.45 4.99
N VAL A 106 -7.47 -1.25 3.94
CA VAL A 106 -6.37 -2.18 3.64
C VAL A 106 -5.48 -1.53 2.60
N ALA A 107 -4.17 -1.47 2.85
CA ALA A 107 -3.22 -0.89 1.91
C ALA A 107 -1.93 -1.71 1.85
N PHE A 108 -1.58 -2.18 0.65
CA PHE A 108 -0.35 -2.94 0.43
C PHE A 108 0.85 -2.00 0.39
N ALA A 109 1.90 -2.34 1.14
CA ALA A 109 3.06 -1.48 1.38
C ALA A 109 4.07 -1.44 0.20
N ASP A 110 3.60 -1.63 -1.01
CA ASP A 110 4.35 -1.49 -2.25
C ASP A 110 3.70 -0.51 -3.24
N THR A 111 2.75 0.26 -2.76
CA THR A 111 2.09 1.31 -3.51
C THR A 111 2.17 2.65 -2.77
N LEU A 112 2.36 3.71 -3.51
CA LEU A 112 2.15 5.09 -3.09
C LEU A 112 1.17 5.76 -4.05
N PHE A 113 0.61 6.88 -3.67
CA PHE A 113 -0.38 7.58 -4.48
C PHE A 113 -0.43 9.06 -4.15
N ARG A 114 -0.98 9.83 -5.07
CA ARG A 114 -1.42 11.20 -4.82
C ARG A 114 -2.92 11.28 -4.96
N ALA A 115 -3.54 11.97 -4.03
CA ALA A 115 -4.98 12.11 -3.98
C ALA A 115 -5.40 13.51 -3.54
N ASP A 116 -6.49 14.01 -4.14
CA ASP A 116 -7.12 15.28 -3.79
C ASP A 116 -8.56 15.06 -3.30
N PHE A 117 -8.79 13.94 -2.59
CA PHE A 117 -10.11 13.60 -2.08
C PHE A 117 -10.08 13.30 -0.59
N THR A 118 -11.25 13.41 0.03
CA THR A 118 -11.51 12.85 1.36
C THR A 118 -12.32 11.58 1.19
N LEU A 119 -11.99 10.54 1.98
CA LEU A 119 -12.66 9.24 1.96
C LEU A 119 -14.17 9.39 2.23
N ASP A 120 -15.01 8.91 1.31
CA ASP A 120 -16.47 8.79 1.51
C ASP A 120 -16.79 7.51 2.30
N ASN A 121 -16.90 7.62 3.59
CA ASN A 121 -17.19 6.49 4.49
C ASN A 121 -18.68 6.09 4.53
N THR A 122 -19.51 6.66 3.70
CA THR A 122 -20.91 6.23 3.55
C THR A 122 -21.04 5.01 2.61
N LYS A 123 -20.07 4.83 1.71
CA LYS A 123 -19.99 3.71 0.79
C LYS A 123 -19.74 2.39 1.53
N ASP A 124 -20.24 1.27 1.00
CA ASP A 124 -19.98 -0.06 1.57
C ASP A 124 -18.51 -0.47 1.39
N GLY A 125 -17.92 -0.15 0.24
CA GLY A 125 -16.51 -0.32 -0.04
C GLY A 125 -16.04 0.56 -1.20
N ILE A 126 -14.77 0.94 -1.17
CA ILE A 126 -14.10 1.67 -2.23
C ILE A 126 -12.83 0.92 -2.58
N ILE A 127 -12.62 0.67 -3.87
CA ILE A 127 -11.42 0.04 -4.40
C ILE A 127 -10.71 1.07 -5.27
N TRP A 128 -9.52 1.48 -4.88
CA TRP A 128 -8.77 2.45 -5.68
C TRP A 128 -8.16 1.78 -6.89
N VAL A 129 -8.36 2.42 -8.04
CA VAL A 129 -7.94 1.95 -9.36
C VAL A 129 -7.17 3.02 -10.10
N SER A 130 -6.33 2.59 -11.03
CA SER A 130 -5.67 3.44 -12.01
C SER A 130 -5.80 2.85 -13.40
N GLN A 131 -6.04 3.69 -14.39
CA GLN A 131 -6.04 3.26 -15.79
C GLN A 131 -4.61 3.11 -16.28
N ILE A 132 -4.27 1.94 -16.79
CA ILE A 132 -2.91 1.61 -17.27
C ILE A 132 -2.94 0.83 -18.58
N ASP A 133 -1.89 0.94 -19.38
CA ASP A 133 -1.80 0.30 -20.70
C ASP A 133 -1.66 -1.24 -20.60
N ASP A 134 -0.87 -1.74 -19.65
CA ASP A 134 -0.68 -3.19 -19.42
C ASP A 134 -1.07 -3.60 -18.00
N PRO A 135 -2.32 -4.04 -17.80
CA PRO A 135 -2.82 -4.47 -16.50
C PRO A 135 -2.53 -5.93 -16.13
N SER A 136 -1.81 -6.68 -16.96
CA SER A 136 -1.64 -8.14 -16.84
C SER A 136 -1.00 -8.60 -15.52
N ALA A 137 -0.22 -7.72 -14.87
CA ALA A 137 0.46 -8.00 -13.59
C ALA A 137 -0.41 -7.73 -12.35
N PHE A 138 -1.62 -7.16 -12.53
CA PHE A 138 -2.46 -6.63 -11.46
C PHE A 138 -3.85 -7.27 -11.46
N GLY A 139 -4.56 -7.17 -10.34
CA GLY A 139 -5.99 -7.35 -10.33
C GLY A 139 -6.68 -6.21 -11.07
N VAL A 140 -7.72 -6.51 -11.82
CA VAL A 140 -8.50 -5.52 -12.56
C VAL A 140 -9.98 -5.56 -12.18
N VAL A 141 -10.69 -4.44 -12.44
CA VAL A 141 -12.12 -4.35 -12.21
C VAL A 141 -12.89 -3.99 -13.49
N LYS A 142 -14.15 -4.44 -13.59
CA LYS A 142 -15.11 -3.91 -14.55
C LYS A 142 -16.15 -3.05 -13.84
N LEU A 143 -16.69 -2.08 -14.55
CA LEU A 143 -17.71 -1.17 -14.04
C LEU A 143 -19.00 -1.31 -14.84
N ASN A 144 -20.13 -1.07 -14.17
CA ASN A 144 -21.43 -0.90 -14.83
C ASN A 144 -21.66 0.59 -15.18
N LYS A 145 -22.86 0.87 -15.72
CA LYS A 145 -23.25 2.24 -16.11
C LYS A 145 -23.43 3.19 -14.92
N GLU A 146 -23.66 2.66 -13.74
CA GLU A 146 -23.80 3.38 -12.47
C GLU A 146 -22.44 3.62 -11.79
N ASN A 147 -21.31 3.29 -12.46
CA ASN A 147 -19.96 3.38 -11.93
C ASN A 147 -19.76 2.52 -10.66
N LEU A 148 -20.37 1.33 -10.61
CA LEU A 148 -20.16 0.34 -9.58
C LEU A 148 -19.35 -0.83 -10.15
N ILE A 149 -18.50 -1.43 -9.30
CA ILE A 149 -17.67 -2.57 -9.69
C ILE A 149 -18.54 -3.82 -9.83
N THR A 150 -18.47 -4.47 -10.99
CA THR A 150 -19.20 -5.69 -11.31
C THR A 150 -18.37 -6.95 -11.28
N ASP A 151 -17.08 -6.84 -11.50
CA ASP A 151 -16.17 -7.98 -11.58
C ASP A 151 -14.80 -7.64 -10.99
N PHE A 152 -14.19 -8.61 -10.31
CA PHE A 152 -12.81 -8.58 -9.86
C PHE A 152 -12.06 -9.75 -10.52
N VAL A 153 -10.98 -9.46 -11.26
CA VAL A 153 -10.22 -10.50 -11.98
C VAL A 153 -8.74 -10.38 -11.63
N GLU A 154 -8.19 -11.40 -10.97
CA GLU A 154 -6.78 -11.43 -10.57
C GLU A 154 -5.88 -11.77 -11.76
N LYS A 155 -4.97 -10.85 -12.13
CA LYS A 155 -3.94 -11.04 -13.17
C LYS A 155 -4.47 -11.77 -14.41
N PRO A 156 -5.38 -11.15 -15.17
CA PRO A 156 -6.05 -11.79 -16.30
C PRO A 156 -5.04 -12.24 -17.37
N GLU A 157 -5.22 -13.45 -17.90
CA GLU A 157 -4.40 -13.96 -19.01
C GLU A 157 -4.75 -13.33 -20.35
N THR A 158 -5.95 -12.78 -20.47
CA THR A 158 -6.43 -12.02 -21.63
C THR A 158 -6.92 -10.66 -21.16
N PHE A 159 -6.91 -9.66 -22.04
CA PHE A 159 -7.40 -8.33 -21.70
C PHE A 159 -8.85 -8.37 -21.22
N VAL A 160 -9.10 -7.83 -20.04
CA VAL A 160 -10.42 -7.76 -19.39
C VAL A 160 -10.85 -6.31 -19.17
N SER A 161 -9.93 -5.49 -18.67
CA SER A 161 -10.13 -4.08 -18.35
C SER A 161 -8.75 -3.43 -18.17
N ASP A 162 -8.64 -2.15 -18.43
CA ASP A 162 -7.45 -1.32 -18.18
C ASP A 162 -7.45 -0.67 -16.78
N LEU A 163 -8.51 -0.91 -15.98
CA LEU A 163 -8.63 -0.40 -14.61
C LEU A 163 -7.94 -1.36 -13.63
N ALA A 164 -6.67 -1.11 -13.37
CA ALA A 164 -5.88 -1.90 -12.42
C ALA A 164 -6.15 -1.46 -10.97
N ILE A 165 -6.27 -2.43 -10.07
CA ILE A 165 -6.36 -2.20 -8.64
C ILE A 165 -4.98 -1.79 -8.11
N ILE A 166 -4.89 -0.64 -7.44
CA ILE A 166 -3.60 -0.11 -6.97
C ILE A 166 -3.17 -0.62 -5.59
N GLY A 167 -3.96 -1.53 -5.00
CA GLY A 167 -3.61 -2.13 -3.71
C GLY A 167 -4.11 -1.35 -2.49
N ILE A 168 -5.08 -0.44 -2.67
CA ILE A 168 -5.73 0.30 -1.57
C ILE A 168 -7.23 0.03 -1.62
N TYR A 169 -7.81 -0.27 -0.45
CA TYR A 169 -9.20 -0.70 -0.31
C TYR A 169 -9.80 -0.11 0.96
N TYR A 170 -11.01 0.40 0.87
CA TYR A 170 -11.81 0.78 2.03
C TYR A 170 -12.98 -0.18 2.21
N PHE A 171 -13.24 -0.56 3.44
CA PHE A 171 -14.38 -1.38 3.86
C PHE A 171 -15.11 -0.69 5.00
N LYS A 172 -16.41 -0.51 4.85
CA LYS A 172 -17.27 0.03 5.90
C LYS A 172 -17.44 -0.95 7.06
N ASP A 173 -17.33 -2.24 6.80
CA ASP A 173 -17.43 -3.32 7.78
C ASP A 173 -16.28 -4.32 7.66
N GLY A 174 -15.27 -4.13 8.50
CA GLY A 174 -14.12 -5.03 8.60
C GLY A 174 -14.49 -6.46 9.07
N ASN A 175 -15.59 -6.62 9.83
CA ASN A 175 -16.05 -7.96 10.23
C ASN A 175 -16.57 -8.74 9.02
N ASN A 176 -17.26 -8.06 8.09
CA ASN A 176 -17.69 -8.70 6.85
C ASN A 176 -16.48 -9.18 6.04
N LEU A 177 -15.48 -8.29 5.86
CA LEU A 177 -14.22 -8.68 5.21
C LEU A 177 -13.57 -9.88 5.92
N LYS A 178 -13.42 -9.84 7.24
CA LYS A 178 -12.85 -10.95 8.02
C LYS A 178 -13.54 -12.27 7.76
N ASN A 179 -14.88 -12.27 7.77
CA ASN A 179 -15.68 -13.47 7.55
C ASN A 179 -15.46 -14.05 6.15
N GLU A 180 -15.35 -13.20 5.12
CA GLU A 180 -15.09 -13.66 3.75
C GLU A 180 -13.66 -14.19 3.57
N LEU A 181 -12.68 -13.53 4.19
CA LEU A 181 -11.31 -14.04 4.19
C LEU A 181 -11.23 -15.41 4.88
N GLN A 182 -11.87 -15.57 6.04
CA GLN A 182 -11.92 -16.85 6.75
C GLN A 182 -12.63 -17.92 5.91
N TYR A 183 -13.74 -17.57 5.25
CA TYR A 183 -14.48 -18.46 4.36
C TYR A 183 -13.59 -19.02 3.24
N LEU A 184 -12.71 -18.19 2.63
CA LEU A 184 -11.77 -18.68 1.61
C LEU A 184 -10.83 -19.74 2.17
N LEU A 185 -10.32 -19.54 3.38
CA LEU A 185 -9.39 -20.49 4.02
C LEU A 185 -10.10 -21.79 4.41
N ASP A 186 -11.27 -21.71 5.04
CA ASP A 186 -12.03 -22.85 5.52
C ASP A 186 -12.49 -23.77 4.37
N ASN A 187 -12.78 -23.19 3.20
CA ASN A 187 -13.20 -23.91 2.01
C ASN A 187 -12.05 -24.16 1.02
N ASN A 188 -10.80 -23.81 1.38
CA ASN A 188 -9.62 -23.98 0.54
C ASN A 188 -9.77 -23.37 -0.87
N ILE A 189 -10.42 -22.19 -0.97
CA ILE A 189 -10.66 -21.49 -2.23
C ILE A 189 -9.43 -20.67 -2.58
N LYS A 190 -8.71 -21.10 -3.60
CA LYS A 190 -7.45 -20.51 -4.08
C LYS A 190 -7.54 -20.15 -5.55
N ASP A 191 -6.83 -19.11 -5.93
CA ASP A 191 -6.51 -18.80 -7.31
C ASP A 191 -4.98 -18.82 -7.50
N LYS A 192 -4.50 -19.53 -8.54
CA LYS A 192 -3.05 -19.72 -8.81
C LYS A 192 -2.27 -20.24 -7.59
N GLY A 193 -2.92 -21.04 -6.74
CA GLY A 193 -2.32 -21.66 -5.55
C GLY A 193 -2.31 -20.82 -4.28
N GLU A 194 -2.82 -19.58 -4.33
CA GLU A 194 -2.86 -18.63 -3.21
C GLU A 194 -4.29 -18.22 -2.87
N TYR A 195 -4.53 -17.84 -1.61
CA TYR A 195 -5.77 -17.20 -1.18
C TYR A 195 -5.72 -15.72 -1.56
N GLN A 196 -6.45 -15.33 -2.60
CA GLN A 196 -6.45 -13.97 -3.14
C GLN A 196 -7.54 -13.10 -2.52
N LEU A 197 -7.22 -11.83 -2.23
CA LEU A 197 -8.21 -10.86 -1.76
C LEU A 197 -9.33 -10.67 -2.76
N THR A 198 -9.03 -10.67 -4.05
CA THR A 198 -10.00 -10.53 -5.15
C THR A 198 -11.12 -11.55 -5.09
N ASN A 199 -10.86 -12.78 -4.61
CA ASN A 199 -11.89 -13.80 -4.41
C ASN A 199 -12.84 -13.43 -3.25
N ALA A 200 -12.32 -12.84 -2.17
CA ALA A 200 -13.16 -12.36 -1.08
C ALA A 200 -14.04 -11.18 -1.53
N LEU A 201 -13.47 -10.24 -2.30
CA LEU A 201 -14.22 -9.11 -2.87
C LEU A 201 -15.36 -9.60 -3.78
N GLU A 202 -15.08 -10.58 -4.63
CA GLU A 202 -16.10 -11.19 -5.51
C GLU A 202 -17.22 -11.83 -4.69
N ASN A 203 -16.91 -12.57 -3.62
CA ASN A 203 -17.90 -13.14 -2.71
C ASN A 203 -18.75 -12.05 -2.02
N MET A 204 -18.10 -11.00 -1.49
CA MET A 204 -18.77 -9.88 -0.83
C MET A 204 -19.77 -9.19 -1.79
N LYS A 205 -19.32 -8.91 -3.02
CA LYS A 205 -20.16 -8.34 -4.08
C LYS A 205 -21.36 -9.25 -4.39
N ASN A 206 -21.15 -10.56 -4.54
CA ASN A 206 -22.22 -11.53 -4.81
C ASN A 206 -23.22 -11.64 -3.64
N LYS A 207 -22.82 -11.25 -2.43
CA LYS A 207 -23.69 -11.12 -1.25
C LYS A 207 -24.34 -9.75 -1.09
N GLY A 208 -24.19 -8.87 -2.08
CA GLY A 208 -24.87 -7.58 -2.15
C GLY A 208 -24.09 -6.37 -1.65
N ILE A 209 -22.82 -6.53 -1.28
CA ILE A 209 -21.94 -5.40 -0.96
C ILE A 209 -21.64 -4.62 -2.25
N GLN A 210 -21.84 -3.32 -2.23
CA GLN A 210 -21.56 -2.45 -3.37
C GLN A 210 -20.18 -1.84 -3.27
N PHE A 211 -19.34 -2.11 -4.26
CA PHE A 211 -18.02 -1.50 -4.39
C PHE A 211 -18.03 -0.39 -5.43
N SER A 212 -17.53 0.77 -5.04
CA SER A 212 -17.28 1.89 -5.94
C SER A 212 -15.79 1.95 -6.29
N PRO A 213 -15.43 2.31 -7.53
CA PRO A 213 -14.05 2.66 -7.83
C PRO A 213 -13.68 3.96 -7.13
N GLY A 214 -12.46 4.04 -6.60
CA GLY A 214 -11.81 5.28 -6.20
C GLY A 214 -10.74 5.62 -7.22
N GLU A 215 -10.61 6.89 -7.59
CA GLU A 215 -9.57 7.37 -8.49
C GLU A 215 -8.48 8.08 -7.68
N VAL A 216 -7.25 8.00 -8.15
CA VAL A 216 -6.11 8.75 -7.62
C VAL A 216 -5.60 9.71 -8.68
N VAL A 217 -5.01 10.83 -8.25
CA VAL A 217 -4.38 11.77 -9.18
C VAL A 217 -3.18 11.12 -9.86
N GLU A 218 -2.44 10.32 -9.10
CA GLU A 218 -1.27 9.61 -9.60
C GLU A 218 -1.04 8.34 -8.78
N TRP A 219 -0.82 7.23 -9.45
CA TRP A 219 -0.36 5.99 -8.84
C TRP A 219 1.16 5.88 -8.95
N LEU A 220 1.81 5.62 -7.84
CA LEU A 220 3.26 5.54 -7.69
C LEU A 220 3.64 4.12 -7.22
N ASP A 221 3.78 3.20 -8.18
CA ASP A 221 4.13 1.80 -7.90
C ASP A 221 5.56 1.68 -7.35
N CYS A 222 5.73 0.81 -6.36
CA CYS A 222 7.02 0.41 -5.80
C CYS A 222 7.24 -1.11 -5.92
N GLY A 223 6.55 -1.78 -6.84
CA GLY A 223 6.53 -3.24 -6.99
C GLY A 223 7.84 -3.85 -7.49
N ASN A 224 8.64 -3.09 -8.25
CA ASN A 224 9.91 -3.51 -8.82
C ASN A 224 10.93 -2.36 -8.83
N LYS A 225 12.16 -2.62 -9.28
CA LYS A 225 13.26 -1.62 -9.24
C LYS A 225 12.98 -0.39 -10.08
N ASP A 226 12.55 -0.58 -11.32
CA ASP A 226 12.35 0.53 -12.25
C ASP A 226 11.19 1.42 -11.80
N ALA A 227 10.07 0.80 -11.38
CA ALA A 227 8.94 1.51 -10.79
C ALA A 227 9.35 2.27 -9.51
N THR A 228 10.18 1.67 -8.65
CA THR A 228 10.65 2.33 -7.42
C THR A 228 11.53 3.55 -7.72
N VAL A 229 12.42 3.46 -8.72
CA VAL A 229 13.24 4.61 -9.17
C VAL A 229 12.36 5.71 -9.73
N HIS A 230 11.41 5.35 -10.61
CA HIS A 230 10.45 6.31 -11.16
C HIS A 230 9.60 6.96 -10.05
N THR A 231 9.10 6.19 -9.10
CA THR A 231 8.37 6.73 -7.94
C THR A 231 9.23 7.71 -7.13
N ASN A 232 10.53 7.40 -6.93
CA ASN A 232 11.44 8.33 -6.24
C ASN A 232 11.61 9.65 -6.98
N GLU A 233 11.78 9.60 -8.31
CA GLU A 233 11.83 10.77 -9.19
C GLU A 233 10.54 11.59 -9.05
N ARG A 234 9.37 10.95 -9.21
CA ARG A 234 8.07 11.64 -9.12
C ARG A 234 7.84 12.30 -7.76
N VAL A 235 8.25 11.63 -6.67
CA VAL A 235 8.14 12.21 -5.31
C VAL A 235 9.04 13.43 -5.16
N LEU A 236 10.25 13.42 -5.72
CA LEU A 236 11.15 14.58 -5.73
C LEU A 236 10.60 15.72 -6.59
N ASP A 237 10.09 15.43 -7.80
CA ASP A 237 9.45 16.43 -8.66
C ASP A 237 8.35 17.21 -7.95
N HIS A 238 7.57 16.50 -7.11
CA HIS A 238 6.46 17.15 -6.39
C HIS A 238 6.89 17.89 -5.13
N ASN A 239 7.88 17.37 -4.41
CA ASN A 239 8.31 17.95 -3.14
C ASN A 239 9.41 19.01 -3.32
N GLY A 240 10.04 19.04 -4.50
CA GLY A 240 11.22 19.86 -4.73
C GLY A 240 12.44 19.36 -3.95
N ASN A 241 13.37 20.25 -3.71
CA ASN A 241 14.57 19.92 -2.96
C ASN A 241 14.27 19.62 -1.49
N ILE A 242 14.79 18.49 -1.01
CA ILE A 242 14.77 18.10 0.38
C ILE A 242 16.22 18.04 0.86
N ILE A 243 16.72 19.16 1.39
CA ILE A 243 18.10 19.27 1.87
C ILE A 243 18.06 19.45 3.39
N SER A 244 18.73 18.56 4.11
CA SER A 244 18.84 18.66 5.57
C SER A 244 19.61 19.92 5.97
N THR A 245 19.16 20.59 7.03
CA THR A 245 19.85 21.74 7.62
C THR A 245 21.22 21.37 8.23
N THR A 246 21.47 20.09 8.47
CA THR A 246 22.75 19.57 8.97
C THR A 246 23.71 19.14 7.86
N ALA A 247 23.27 19.19 6.59
CA ALA A 247 24.14 18.90 5.44
C ALA A 247 25.15 20.03 5.20
N LEU A 248 26.39 19.65 4.93
CA LEU A 248 27.46 20.58 4.59
C LEU A 248 27.72 20.54 3.09
N LEU A 249 27.44 21.65 2.43
CA LEU A 249 27.69 21.83 1.00
C LEU A 249 28.84 22.84 0.83
N GLU A 250 29.94 22.40 0.26
CA GLU A 250 31.15 23.24 0.07
C GLU A 250 31.59 23.19 -1.40
N ASN A 251 31.59 24.35 -2.05
CA ASN A 251 31.99 24.49 -3.45
C ASN A 251 31.35 23.43 -4.38
N SER A 252 30.02 23.24 -4.24
CA SER A 252 29.29 22.19 -4.94
C SER A 252 28.04 22.72 -5.60
N GLU A 253 27.67 22.15 -6.75
CA GLU A 253 26.47 22.44 -7.50
C GLU A 253 25.42 21.36 -7.23
N ILE A 254 24.20 21.76 -6.92
CA ILE A 254 23.08 20.86 -6.70
C ILE A 254 22.13 20.95 -7.89
N ILE A 255 21.91 19.79 -8.55
CA ILE A 255 20.92 19.67 -9.65
C ILE A 255 19.60 19.25 -9.03
N GLU A 256 18.60 20.10 -9.21
CA GLU A 256 17.24 19.91 -8.68
C GLU A 256 16.39 19.03 -9.59
N PRO A 257 15.41 18.25 -9.05
CA PRO A 257 15.12 18.08 -7.63
C PRO A 257 16.02 17.01 -6.98
N CYS A 258 16.38 17.17 -5.69
CA CYS A 258 17.23 16.24 -4.99
C CYS A 258 16.81 16.00 -3.53
N PHE A 259 17.32 14.90 -2.96
CA PHE A 259 17.30 14.61 -1.53
C PHE A 259 18.72 14.53 -0.99
N ILE A 260 19.05 15.38 0.00
CA ILE A 260 20.32 15.35 0.73
C ILE A 260 20.01 15.16 2.21
N GLY A 261 20.40 13.99 2.73
CA GLY A 261 20.10 13.57 4.09
C GLY A 261 20.90 14.30 5.17
N GLU A 262 20.57 13.99 6.43
CA GLU A 262 21.25 14.55 7.61
C GLU A 262 22.74 14.21 7.63
N ASN A 263 23.54 15.20 8.03
CA ASN A 263 24.99 15.10 8.16
C ASN A 263 25.73 14.69 6.88
N ALA A 264 25.09 14.79 5.71
CA ALA A 264 25.76 14.60 4.43
C ALA A 264 26.83 15.68 4.23
N ILE A 265 27.98 15.29 3.70
CA ILE A 265 29.07 16.21 3.37
C ILE A 265 29.35 16.10 1.87
N ILE A 266 29.07 17.16 1.12
CA ILE A 266 29.29 17.24 -0.32
C ILE A 266 30.29 18.36 -0.59
N LYS A 267 31.43 18.01 -1.20
CA LYS A 267 32.50 18.97 -1.49
C LYS A 267 32.99 18.84 -2.91
N ASN A 268 33.22 20.00 -3.57
CA ASN A 268 33.77 20.10 -4.91
C ASN A 268 33.10 19.15 -5.93
N SER A 269 31.77 19.04 -5.87
CA SER A 269 31.01 18.06 -6.63
C SER A 269 29.76 18.66 -7.26
N THR A 270 29.29 18.04 -8.33
CA THR A 270 27.94 18.24 -8.87
C THR A 270 27.10 17.03 -8.48
N VAL A 271 25.93 17.25 -7.90
CA VAL A 271 25.01 16.21 -7.40
C VAL A 271 23.62 16.45 -7.91
#